data_01292ae72439a83c71df1445925ea23e
#
_entry.id   01292ae72439a83c71df1445925ea23e
#
_cell.length_a   1.000
_cell.length_b   1.000
_cell.length_c   1.000
_cell.angle_alpha   90.00
_cell.angle_beta   90.00
_cell.angle_gamma   90.00
#
_symmetry.space_group_name_H-M   'P 1'
#
loop_
_entity.id
_entity.type
_entity.pdbx_description
1 polymer ?
#
loop_
_entity_poly.entity_id
_entity_poly.type
_entity_poly.pdbx_seq_one_letter_code
_entity_poly.pdbx_strand_id
1 'polypeptide(L)'
;MNAENCSLAEKIVSSSYVQQGAQARRARENLVRQLFEQKKCPEIGWDDMSIELLLQELAVMDSNNFPGNCGVGEREARIASRLVANRHYNIGHGIGRSGDITAIQPKAAGSSLLNKLTNSMVLDIIKTAGVQSAASAFVVPMATGMSLVLCMLTLKQQRPDARYVLWPRIDQKSCFKSMVTAGFKPIVIENKLEGDELRTDISAIELKVQELGAKNILCVMTTTSCFAPRVPDRIEEVAQLCAKLEVPHLINNAYGVQSSKCMHLIQQGSRIGRIDAFVQSTDKNFMVPVGGSVIAGFDKKFIEEIGKAYPGRASGTPSMDLFITLLSLGVKGYQQLLKERKEMYKYLSAELTKCAEAHGETLLHIPHNPISMAMSLRTIPSELATQLGSMLFTRFVSGTRVVATGEVKTVQGYTFHGFGSHTDNYPCTYLTAAGSVGMTKNDVDLFVKRLHKVLERCKKTGAAETLVEDTIET
;
A
#
# COMPACT_ATOMS: atom_id res chain seq x y z
N MET A 1 25.37 -29.90 -3.34
CA MET A 1 26.11 -31.17 -2.99
C MET A 1 25.32 -31.93 -1.94
N ASN A 2 25.02 -33.20 -2.17
CA ASN A 2 24.39 -34.08 -1.17
C ASN A 2 25.48 -34.80 -0.34
N ALA A 3 25.08 -35.61 0.63
CA ALA A 3 26.02 -36.32 1.52
C ALA A 3 26.95 -37.26 0.75
N GLU A 4 26.47 -37.95 -0.29
CA GLU A 4 27.25 -38.84 -1.15
C GLU A 4 28.31 -38.06 -1.91
N ASN A 5 27.97 -36.95 -2.53
CA ASN A 5 28.93 -36.08 -3.22
C ASN A 5 29.97 -35.48 -2.26
N CYS A 6 29.61 -35.19 -1.01
CA CYS A 6 30.57 -34.78 0.02
C CYS A 6 31.57 -35.90 0.33
N SER A 7 31.12 -37.15 0.48
CA SER A 7 31.97 -38.32 0.71
C SER A 7 32.92 -38.58 -0.47
N LEU A 8 32.49 -38.35 -1.72
CA LEU A 8 33.35 -38.41 -2.88
C LEU A 8 34.39 -37.28 -2.90
N ALA A 9 33.99 -36.05 -2.51
CA ALA A 9 34.89 -34.91 -2.44
C ALA A 9 36.01 -35.10 -1.39
N GLU A 10 35.76 -35.82 -0.29
CA GLU A 10 36.78 -36.16 0.71
C GLU A 10 37.88 -37.04 0.18
N LYS A 11 37.67 -37.72 -0.96
CA LYS A 11 38.71 -38.47 -1.67
C LYS A 11 39.62 -37.60 -2.55
N ILE A 12 39.23 -36.34 -2.79
CA ILE A 12 39.90 -35.39 -3.68
C ILE A 12 40.63 -34.33 -2.86
N VAL A 13 40.04 -33.84 -1.78
CA VAL A 13 40.64 -32.87 -0.86
C VAL A 13 40.47 -33.33 0.58
N SER A 14 41.25 -32.74 1.51
CA SER A 14 41.20 -33.12 2.92
C SER A 14 39.75 -33.15 3.49
N SER A 15 39.41 -34.20 4.17
CA SER A 15 38.11 -34.44 4.82
C SER A 15 37.74 -33.27 5.74
N SER A 16 38.69 -32.69 6.49
CA SER A 16 38.46 -31.54 7.37
C SER A 16 37.94 -30.31 6.60
N TYR A 17 38.44 -30.07 5.38
CA TYR A 17 38.01 -28.92 4.57
C TYR A 17 36.61 -29.15 3.98
N VAL A 18 36.32 -30.37 3.51
CA VAL A 18 35.00 -30.76 3.02
C VAL A 18 33.95 -30.62 4.15
N GLN A 19 34.31 -31.06 5.35
CA GLN A 19 33.41 -30.97 6.53
C GLN A 19 33.14 -29.52 6.93
N GLN A 20 34.12 -28.62 6.91
CA GLN A 20 33.90 -27.20 7.14
C GLN A 20 32.93 -26.59 6.09
N GLY A 21 33.16 -26.88 4.81
CA GLY A 21 32.25 -26.46 3.73
C GLY A 21 30.85 -27.03 3.88
N ALA A 22 30.74 -28.30 4.27
CA ALA A 22 29.45 -28.94 4.55
C ALA A 22 28.71 -28.32 5.77
N GLN A 23 29.44 -27.89 6.79
CA GLN A 23 28.87 -27.19 7.95
C GLN A 23 28.32 -25.82 7.56
N ALA A 24 29.06 -25.03 6.78
CA ALA A 24 28.59 -23.74 6.26
C ALA A 24 27.32 -23.90 5.39
N ARG A 25 27.25 -24.95 4.59
CA ARG A 25 26.06 -25.29 3.80
C ARG A 25 24.86 -25.66 4.69
N ARG A 26 25.08 -26.53 5.70
CA ARG A 26 24.01 -26.90 6.65
C ARG A 26 23.42 -25.69 7.38
N ALA A 27 24.19 -24.66 7.66
CA ALA A 27 23.67 -23.42 8.25
C ALA A 27 22.60 -22.77 7.37
N ARG A 28 22.86 -22.71 6.03
CA ARG A 28 21.85 -22.18 5.07
C ARG A 28 20.65 -23.10 4.93
N GLU A 29 20.85 -24.42 4.85
CA GLU A 29 19.78 -25.41 4.81
C GLU A 29 18.86 -25.29 6.05
N ASN A 30 19.42 -24.97 7.21
CA ASN A 30 18.65 -24.71 8.43
C ASN A 30 17.76 -23.46 8.36
N LEU A 31 18.21 -22.39 7.69
CA LEU A 31 17.38 -21.21 7.44
C LEU A 31 16.14 -21.58 6.59
N VAL A 32 16.34 -22.31 5.51
CA VAL A 32 15.25 -22.79 4.63
C VAL A 32 14.30 -23.72 5.40
N ARG A 33 14.85 -24.67 6.17
CA ARG A 33 14.04 -25.56 7.01
C ARG A 33 13.16 -24.77 7.98
N GLN A 34 13.72 -23.81 8.70
CA GLN A 34 12.98 -22.97 9.64
C GLN A 34 11.87 -22.19 8.93
N LEU A 35 12.14 -21.64 7.74
CA LEU A 35 11.14 -20.92 6.93
C LEU A 35 9.96 -21.84 6.57
N PHE A 36 10.22 -23.08 6.15
CA PHE A 36 9.17 -24.03 5.79
C PHE A 36 8.38 -24.55 7.01
N GLU A 37 9.05 -24.79 8.13
CA GLU A 37 8.42 -25.22 9.37
C GLU A 37 7.53 -24.13 9.98
N GLN A 38 8.06 -22.91 10.10
CA GLN A 38 7.39 -21.80 10.77
C GLN A 38 6.39 -21.08 9.87
N LYS A 39 6.66 -21.00 8.56
CA LYS A 39 5.88 -20.24 7.58
C LYS A 39 5.68 -18.78 7.99
N LYS A 40 6.75 -18.17 8.53
CA LYS A 40 6.79 -16.79 9.01
C LYS A 40 7.95 -16.04 8.40
N CYS A 41 7.89 -14.73 8.46
CA CYS A 41 9.03 -13.88 8.14
C CYS A 41 10.18 -14.20 9.13
N PRO A 42 11.42 -14.41 8.67
CA PRO A 42 12.53 -14.65 9.57
C PRO A 42 12.75 -13.44 10.49
N GLU A 43 13.17 -13.70 11.72
CA GLU A 43 13.43 -12.63 12.70
C GLU A 43 14.55 -11.68 12.23
N ILE A 44 15.62 -12.25 11.67
CA ILE A 44 16.78 -11.53 11.11
C ILE A 44 16.82 -11.78 9.60
N GLY A 45 17.14 -10.76 8.84
CA GLY A 45 17.29 -10.86 7.39
C GLY A 45 18.40 -11.83 6.97
N TRP A 46 18.22 -12.44 5.82
CA TRP A 46 19.17 -13.34 5.19
C TRP A 46 20.13 -12.58 4.30
N ASP A 47 21.32 -13.15 4.08
CA ASP A 47 22.24 -12.67 3.05
C ASP A 47 21.73 -13.00 1.63
N ASP A 48 22.15 -12.17 0.65
CA ASP A 48 21.69 -12.29 -0.74
C ASP A 48 22.00 -13.67 -1.35
N MET A 49 23.16 -14.27 -1.02
CA MET A 49 23.52 -15.60 -1.52
C MET A 49 22.56 -16.68 -1.04
N SER A 50 22.12 -16.61 0.23
CA SER A 50 21.15 -17.57 0.78
C SER A 50 19.79 -17.44 0.11
N ILE A 51 19.37 -16.22 -0.20
CA ILE A 51 18.12 -15.93 -0.92
C ILE A 51 18.21 -16.43 -2.37
N GLU A 52 19.30 -16.12 -3.08
CA GLU A 52 19.49 -16.56 -4.48
C GLU A 52 19.52 -18.08 -4.60
N LEU A 53 20.21 -18.78 -3.69
CA LEU A 53 20.21 -20.24 -3.67
C LEU A 53 18.82 -20.82 -3.48
N LEU A 54 18.03 -20.28 -2.55
CA LEU A 54 16.64 -20.72 -2.37
C LEU A 54 15.80 -20.47 -3.63
N LEU A 55 15.93 -19.30 -4.27
CA LEU A 55 15.20 -19.01 -5.51
C LEU A 55 15.59 -19.97 -6.65
N GLN A 56 16.85 -20.34 -6.76
CA GLN A 56 17.32 -21.34 -7.73
C GLN A 56 16.76 -22.74 -7.42
N GLU A 57 16.75 -23.15 -6.14
CA GLU A 57 16.15 -24.41 -5.72
C GLU A 57 14.63 -24.46 -6.02
N LEU A 58 13.91 -23.36 -5.78
CA LEU A 58 12.51 -23.25 -6.16
C LEU A 58 12.32 -23.29 -7.69
N ALA A 59 13.18 -22.63 -8.44
CA ALA A 59 13.10 -22.60 -9.90
C ALA A 59 13.22 -24.00 -10.51
N VAL A 60 14.15 -24.84 -10.04
CA VAL A 60 14.32 -26.20 -10.57
C VAL A 60 13.15 -27.14 -10.24
N MET A 61 12.24 -26.73 -9.35
CA MET A 61 11.00 -27.46 -9.05
C MET A 61 9.84 -27.11 -10.02
N ASP A 62 10.06 -26.21 -10.96
CA ASP A 62 9.07 -25.85 -11.98
C ASP A 62 9.37 -26.60 -13.29
N SER A 63 8.34 -27.14 -13.95
CA SER A 63 8.47 -28.05 -15.08
C SER A 63 9.22 -27.48 -16.29
N ASN A 64 9.21 -26.16 -16.48
CA ASN A 64 9.97 -25.50 -17.55
C ASN A 64 11.49 -25.63 -17.37
N ASN A 65 11.94 -25.99 -16.17
CA ASN A 65 13.36 -26.17 -15.83
C ASN A 65 13.75 -27.65 -15.65
N PHE A 66 12.83 -28.61 -15.84
CA PHE A 66 13.14 -30.02 -15.73
C PHE A 66 14.01 -30.48 -16.90
N PRO A 67 15.12 -31.18 -16.65
CA PRO A 67 15.91 -31.80 -17.72
C PRO A 67 15.06 -32.75 -18.56
N GLY A 68 15.04 -32.55 -19.87
CA GLY A 68 14.26 -33.41 -20.79
C GLY A 68 12.74 -33.14 -20.79
N ASN A 69 12.25 -32.10 -20.15
CA ASN A 69 10.81 -31.78 -20.18
C ASN A 69 10.30 -31.53 -21.60
N CYS A 70 9.16 -32.13 -21.93
CA CYS A 70 8.46 -31.94 -23.18
C CYS A 70 7.11 -31.26 -22.93
N GLY A 71 7.07 -29.92 -23.02
CA GLY A 71 5.83 -29.17 -22.91
C GLY A 71 5.17 -29.02 -24.28
N VAL A 72 3.90 -29.41 -24.39
CA VAL A 72 3.11 -29.34 -25.64
C VAL A 72 1.92 -28.42 -25.55
N GLY A 73 1.75 -27.70 -24.40
CA GLY A 73 0.70 -26.73 -24.20
C GLY A 73 1.12 -25.30 -24.59
N GLU A 74 0.16 -24.37 -24.59
CA GLU A 74 0.38 -22.96 -24.87
C GLU A 74 1.03 -22.20 -23.70
N ARG A 75 0.99 -22.76 -22.48
CA ARG A 75 1.50 -22.12 -21.25
C ARG A 75 2.58 -22.98 -20.56
N GLU A 76 3.72 -23.12 -21.22
CA GLU A 76 4.85 -23.92 -20.72
C GLU A 76 6.01 -23.08 -20.19
N ALA A 77 5.73 -21.81 -19.83
CA ALA A 77 6.72 -20.86 -19.29
C ALA A 77 7.96 -20.69 -20.19
N ARG A 78 7.78 -20.74 -21.51
CA ARG A 78 8.86 -20.47 -22.47
C ARG A 78 9.14 -18.97 -22.50
N ILE A 79 10.36 -18.57 -22.18
CA ILE A 79 10.80 -17.18 -22.16
C ILE A 79 11.86 -16.99 -23.22
N ALA A 80 11.59 -16.15 -24.23
CA ALA A 80 12.49 -15.92 -25.34
C ALA A 80 13.75 -15.10 -24.97
N SER A 81 13.57 -14.06 -24.13
CA SER A 81 14.68 -13.20 -23.70
C SER A 81 15.39 -13.77 -22.47
N ARG A 82 16.70 -13.98 -22.57
CA ARG A 82 17.52 -14.37 -21.42
C ARG A 82 17.52 -13.32 -20.30
N LEU A 83 17.46 -12.04 -20.64
CA LEU A 83 17.38 -10.97 -19.64
C LEU A 83 16.08 -11.06 -18.85
N VAL A 84 14.96 -11.36 -19.52
CA VAL A 84 13.66 -11.57 -18.86
C VAL A 84 13.71 -12.84 -18.00
N ALA A 85 14.23 -13.94 -18.53
CA ALA A 85 14.35 -15.19 -17.77
C ALA A 85 15.18 -15.01 -16.50
N ASN A 86 16.36 -14.37 -16.61
CA ASN A 86 17.25 -14.10 -15.47
C ASN A 86 16.58 -13.20 -14.42
N ARG A 87 15.90 -12.12 -14.86
CA ARG A 87 15.16 -11.23 -13.95
C ARG A 87 14.09 -11.95 -13.12
N HIS A 88 13.57 -13.06 -13.63
CA HIS A 88 12.56 -13.87 -12.96
C HIS A 88 13.12 -15.19 -12.40
N TYR A 89 14.44 -15.33 -12.28
CA TYR A 89 15.10 -16.56 -11.81
C TYR A 89 14.60 -17.84 -12.53
N ASN A 90 14.21 -17.74 -13.81
CA ASN A 90 13.54 -18.79 -14.57
C ASN A 90 12.21 -19.31 -13.98
N ILE A 91 11.61 -18.59 -13.02
CA ILE A 91 10.29 -18.86 -12.46
C ILE A 91 9.25 -18.22 -13.37
N GLY A 92 8.79 -18.97 -14.38
CA GLY A 92 7.96 -18.43 -15.47
C GLY A 92 6.49 -18.80 -15.43
N HIS A 93 6.05 -19.66 -14.50
CA HIS A 93 4.66 -20.14 -14.47
C HIS A 93 3.67 -19.18 -13.82
N GLY A 94 4.13 -18.13 -13.11
CA GLY A 94 3.26 -17.20 -12.37
C GLY A 94 2.62 -17.85 -11.15
N ILE A 95 1.51 -17.28 -10.68
CA ILE A 95 0.80 -17.74 -9.49
C ILE A 95 -0.64 -18.17 -9.81
N GLY A 96 -1.20 -19.08 -9.01
CA GLY A 96 -2.56 -19.55 -9.10
C GLY A 96 -2.82 -20.57 -10.21
N ARG A 97 -4.06 -21.00 -10.31
CA ARG A 97 -4.56 -21.96 -11.30
C ARG A 97 -6.02 -21.65 -11.62
N SER A 98 -6.34 -21.58 -12.91
CA SER A 98 -7.72 -21.58 -13.49
C SER A 98 -8.80 -20.95 -12.60
N GLY A 99 -8.74 -19.64 -12.33
CA GLY A 99 -9.77 -18.96 -11.57
C GLY A 99 -9.60 -18.99 -10.04
N ASP A 100 -8.43 -19.40 -9.54
CA ASP A 100 -8.05 -19.25 -8.14
C ASP A 100 -6.57 -18.83 -8.07
N ILE A 101 -6.34 -17.57 -7.68
CA ILE A 101 -4.98 -17.01 -7.59
C ILE A 101 -4.17 -17.65 -6.46
N THR A 102 -4.80 -18.27 -5.49
CA THR A 102 -4.14 -18.91 -4.35
C THR A 102 -3.93 -20.42 -4.54
N ALA A 103 -4.48 -21.00 -5.62
CA ALA A 103 -4.37 -22.43 -5.90
C ALA A 103 -2.94 -22.83 -6.28
N ILE A 104 -2.62 -24.08 -5.98
CA ILE A 104 -1.34 -24.72 -6.35
C ILE A 104 -1.38 -25.10 -7.84
N GLN A 105 -0.31 -24.74 -8.57
CA GLN A 105 -0.10 -25.18 -9.94
C GLN A 105 0.74 -26.47 -9.93
N PRO A 106 0.18 -27.62 -10.32
CA PRO A 106 0.92 -28.91 -10.21
C PRO A 106 2.24 -28.97 -10.97
N LYS A 107 2.34 -28.30 -12.12
CA LYS A 107 3.55 -28.24 -12.93
C LYS A 107 4.54 -27.14 -12.52
N ALA A 108 4.27 -26.43 -11.41
CA ALA A 108 5.07 -25.34 -10.92
C ALA A 108 5.07 -25.33 -9.38
N ALA A 109 5.67 -26.36 -8.82
CA ALA A 109 5.74 -26.55 -7.37
C ALA A 109 6.56 -25.45 -6.70
N GLY A 110 7.66 -25.02 -7.32
CA GLY A 110 8.51 -23.95 -6.81
C GLY A 110 7.81 -22.60 -6.79
N SER A 111 7.18 -22.19 -7.89
CA SER A 111 6.33 -20.98 -7.96
C SER A 111 5.21 -21.02 -6.92
N SER A 112 4.59 -22.19 -6.73
CA SER A 112 3.50 -22.36 -5.77
C SER A 112 3.99 -22.24 -4.31
N LEU A 113 5.15 -22.83 -3.99
CA LEU A 113 5.79 -22.71 -2.68
C LEU A 113 6.17 -21.25 -2.39
N LEU A 114 6.82 -20.56 -3.33
CA LEU A 114 7.16 -19.16 -3.20
C LEU A 114 5.92 -18.33 -2.86
N ASN A 115 4.84 -18.47 -3.63
CA ASN A 115 3.61 -17.69 -3.41
C ASN A 115 2.96 -18.01 -2.04
N LYS A 116 2.90 -19.27 -1.63
CA LYS A 116 2.34 -19.67 -0.33
C LYS A 116 3.17 -19.13 0.84
N LEU A 117 4.48 -19.22 0.75
CA LEU A 117 5.39 -18.67 1.76
C LEU A 117 5.27 -17.15 1.84
N THR A 118 5.26 -16.47 0.69
CA THR A 118 5.07 -15.00 0.64
C THR A 118 3.78 -14.59 1.32
N ASN A 119 2.66 -15.24 1.02
CA ASN A 119 1.37 -14.94 1.65
C ASN A 119 1.42 -15.12 3.17
N SER A 120 2.11 -16.16 3.64
CA SER A 120 2.29 -16.43 5.07
C SER A 120 3.18 -15.39 5.75
N MET A 121 4.29 -15.01 5.10
CA MET A 121 5.21 -13.96 5.61
C MET A 121 4.54 -12.59 5.66
N VAL A 122 3.77 -12.25 4.64
CA VAL A 122 3.01 -10.98 4.59
C VAL A 122 1.95 -10.93 5.68
N LEU A 123 1.24 -12.03 5.93
CA LEU A 123 0.30 -12.14 7.05
C LEU A 123 1.02 -11.95 8.40
N ASP A 124 2.19 -12.53 8.58
CA ASP A 124 3.01 -12.38 9.78
C ASP A 124 3.44 -10.92 9.99
N ILE A 125 3.86 -10.23 8.94
CA ILE A 125 4.19 -8.80 8.99
C ILE A 125 2.96 -7.94 9.31
N ILE A 126 1.78 -8.23 8.74
CA ILE A 126 0.53 -7.52 9.07
C ILE A 126 0.20 -7.68 10.57
N LYS A 127 0.38 -8.88 11.11
CA LYS A 127 0.19 -9.15 12.54
C LYS A 127 1.19 -8.37 13.39
N THR A 128 2.46 -8.41 13.02
CA THR A 128 3.55 -7.69 13.69
C THR A 128 3.36 -6.17 13.62
N ALA A 129 2.82 -5.64 12.52
CA ALA A 129 2.51 -4.22 12.34
C ALA A 129 1.32 -3.73 13.17
N GLY A 130 0.52 -4.65 13.76
CA GLY A 130 -0.52 -4.30 14.72
C GLY A 130 -1.89 -4.97 14.55
N VAL A 131 -2.15 -5.72 13.46
CA VAL A 131 -3.42 -6.43 13.26
C VAL A 131 -3.24 -7.92 13.61
N GLN A 132 -3.07 -8.21 14.90
CA GLN A 132 -2.76 -9.55 15.39
C GLN A 132 -3.86 -10.58 15.11
N SER A 133 -5.13 -10.15 15.05
CA SER A 133 -6.29 -11.01 14.79
C SER A 133 -6.52 -11.30 13.31
N ALA A 134 -5.73 -10.74 12.38
CA ALA A 134 -5.84 -11.07 10.95
C ALA A 134 -5.70 -12.59 10.73
N ALA A 135 -6.69 -13.20 10.08
CA ALA A 135 -6.76 -14.64 9.88
C ALA A 135 -6.11 -15.09 8.56
N SER A 136 -6.20 -14.27 7.52
CA SER A 136 -5.70 -14.60 6.19
C SER A 136 -5.25 -13.37 5.44
N ALA A 137 -4.25 -13.53 4.57
CA ALA A 137 -3.81 -12.54 3.62
C ALA A 137 -3.24 -13.21 2.36
N PHE A 138 -3.35 -12.56 1.21
CA PHE A 138 -2.69 -13.00 -0.02
C PHE A 138 -2.31 -11.81 -0.90
N VAL A 139 -1.26 -12.01 -1.68
CA VAL A 139 -0.74 -11.04 -2.64
C VAL A 139 -1.51 -11.14 -3.95
N VAL A 140 -1.92 -9.98 -4.48
CA VAL A 140 -2.59 -9.86 -5.78
C VAL A 140 -1.72 -8.97 -6.67
N PRO A 141 -1.35 -9.40 -7.90
CA PRO A 141 -0.57 -8.59 -8.82
C PRO A 141 -1.44 -7.54 -9.54
N MET A 142 -2.11 -6.73 -8.74
CA MET A 142 -2.97 -5.64 -9.17
C MET A 142 -2.80 -4.44 -8.23
N ALA A 143 -3.05 -3.24 -8.77
CA ALA A 143 -3.13 -2.03 -7.94
C ALA A 143 -4.27 -2.13 -6.90
N THR A 144 -4.12 -1.44 -5.77
CA THR A 144 -5.10 -1.40 -4.66
C THR A 144 -6.55 -1.16 -5.16
N GLY A 145 -6.74 -0.25 -6.12
CA GLY A 145 -8.07 0.02 -6.69
C GLY A 145 -8.71 -1.21 -7.34
N MET A 146 -7.94 -1.99 -8.10
CA MET A 146 -8.45 -3.23 -8.72
C MET A 146 -8.67 -4.34 -7.69
N SER A 147 -7.90 -4.38 -6.63
CA SER A 147 -8.12 -5.32 -5.52
C SER A 147 -9.38 -4.97 -4.72
N LEU A 148 -9.69 -3.67 -4.56
CA LEU A 148 -10.97 -3.23 -4.02
C LEU A 148 -12.14 -3.65 -4.94
N VAL A 149 -11.98 -3.55 -6.28
CA VAL A 149 -12.97 -4.07 -7.24
C VAL A 149 -13.22 -5.56 -6.99
N LEU A 150 -12.15 -6.36 -6.87
CA LEU A 150 -12.28 -7.80 -6.63
C LEU A 150 -13.02 -8.11 -5.32
N CYS A 151 -12.71 -7.40 -4.25
CA CYS A 151 -13.44 -7.52 -2.97
C CYS A 151 -14.92 -7.19 -3.13
N MET A 152 -15.25 -6.08 -3.80
CA MET A 152 -16.64 -5.65 -4.03
C MET A 152 -17.41 -6.66 -4.88
N LEU A 153 -16.80 -7.21 -5.93
CA LEU A 153 -17.43 -8.23 -6.78
C LEU A 153 -17.67 -9.54 -6.00
N THR A 154 -16.79 -9.91 -5.07
CA THR A 154 -17.00 -11.06 -4.19
C THR A 154 -18.14 -10.79 -3.19
N LEU A 155 -18.19 -9.62 -2.58
CA LEU A 155 -19.31 -9.20 -1.72
C LEU A 155 -20.65 -9.20 -2.49
N LYS A 156 -20.65 -8.85 -3.78
CA LYS A 156 -21.84 -8.88 -4.63
C LYS A 156 -22.48 -10.26 -4.72
N GLN A 157 -21.69 -11.33 -4.68
CA GLN A 157 -22.22 -12.70 -4.67
C GLN A 157 -23.05 -12.99 -3.42
N GLN A 158 -22.68 -12.40 -2.29
CA GLN A 158 -23.40 -12.53 -1.02
C GLN A 158 -24.56 -11.54 -0.89
N ARG A 159 -24.54 -10.44 -1.67
CA ARG A 159 -25.52 -9.35 -1.65
C ARG A 159 -25.98 -9.00 -3.08
N PRO A 160 -26.70 -9.92 -3.76
CA PRO A 160 -27.01 -9.78 -5.20
C PRO A 160 -27.85 -8.54 -5.54
N ASP A 161 -28.67 -8.04 -4.61
CA ASP A 161 -29.54 -6.89 -4.80
C ASP A 161 -28.84 -5.55 -4.49
N ALA A 162 -27.68 -5.57 -3.86
CA ALA A 162 -26.96 -4.36 -3.47
C ALA A 162 -26.50 -3.55 -4.70
N ARG A 163 -26.67 -2.24 -4.62
CA ARG A 163 -26.39 -1.28 -5.71
C ARG A 163 -25.47 -0.14 -5.29
N TYR A 164 -25.37 0.15 -4.00
CA TYR A 164 -24.71 1.33 -3.46
C TYR A 164 -23.47 0.97 -2.65
N VAL A 165 -22.42 1.81 -2.74
CA VAL A 165 -21.30 1.80 -1.82
C VAL A 165 -21.27 3.15 -1.11
N LEU A 166 -21.37 3.16 0.20
CA LEU A 166 -21.19 4.37 1.00
C LEU A 166 -19.70 4.64 1.16
N TRP A 167 -19.33 5.89 0.89
CA TRP A 167 -17.92 6.25 0.80
C TRP A 167 -17.64 7.62 1.46
N PRO A 168 -17.05 7.65 2.67
CA PRO A 168 -16.52 8.86 3.24
C PRO A 168 -15.50 9.47 2.28
N ARG A 169 -15.73 10.70 1.87
CA ARG A 169 -15.02 11.36 0.76
C ARG A 169 -13.52 11.38 0.97
N ILE A 170 -12.80 10.89 0.01
CA ILE A 170 -11.36 11.08 -0.18
C ILE A 170 -11.05 11.33 -1.65
N ASP A 171 -10.46 12.48 -1.97
CA ASP A 171 -10.21 12.88 -3.36
C ASP A 171 -9.04 12.09 -3.98
N GLN A 172 -9.22 10.79 -4.05
CA GLN A 172 -8.36 9.83 -4.74
C GLN A 172 -9.13 9.15 -5.87
N LYS A 173 -8.80 9.51 -7.10
CA LYS A 173 -9.52 9.01 -8.30
C LYS A 173 -9.57 7.49 -8.37
N SER A 174 -8.49 6.79 -8.03
CA SER A 174 -8.43 5.32 -8.12
C SER A 174 -9.41 4.65 -7.14
N CYS A 175 -9.55 5.19 -5.93
CA CYS A 175 -10.49 4.68 -4.93
C CYS A 175 -11.94 4.89 -5.42
N PHE A 176 -12.28 6.12 -5.85
CA PHE A 176 -13.60 6.42 -6.40
C PHE A 176 -13.93 5.57 -7.63
N LYS A 177 -13.00 5.50 -8.59
CA LYS A 177 -13.16 4.70 -9.81
C LYS A 177 -13.39 3.22 -9.52
N SER A 178 -12.80 2.66 -8.47
CA SER A 178 -12.97 1.24 -8.15
C SER A 178 -14.43 0.86 -7.94
N MET A 179 -15.22 1.72 -7.29
CA MET A 179 -16.66 1.50 -7.05
C MET A 179 -17.45 1.48 -8.35
N VAL A 180 -17.21 2.48 -9.22
CA VAL A 180 -17.89 2.58 -10.52
C VAL A 180 -17.46 1.43 -11.45
N THR A 181 -16.17 1.09 -11.47
CA THR A 181 -15.64 -0.03 -12.25
C THR A 181 -16.24 -1.37 -11.81
N ALA A 182 -16.51 -1.54 -10.51
CA ALA A 182 -17.21 -2.72 -9.98
C ALA A 182 -18.73 -2.72 -10.29
N GLY A 183 -19.25 -1.68 -10.94
CA GLY A 183 -20.66 -1.56 -11.33
C GLY A 183 -21.59 -1.04 -10.23
N PHE A 184 -21.04 -0.40 -9.20
CA PHE A 184 -21.83 0.17 -8.10
C PHE A 184 -21.97 1.69 -8.22
N LYS A 185 -23.02 2.21 -7.62
CA LYS A 185 -23.25 3.65 -7.48
C LYS A 185 -22.60 4.14 -6.16
N PRO A 186 -21.57 4.96 -6.22
CA PRO A 186 -21.00 5.59 -5.05
C PRO A 186 -21.99 6.57 -4.41
N ILE A 187 -22.14 6.51 -3.11
CA ILE A 187 -22.82 7.51 -2.29
C ILE A 187 -21.73 8.21 -1.50
N VAL A 188 -21.46 9.44 -1.88
CA VAL A 188 -20.41 10.27 -1.25
C VAL A 188 -20.94 10.79 0.07
N ILE A 189 -20.21 10.54 1.14
CA ILE A 189 -20.45 11.11 2.46
C ILE A 189 -19.41 12.20 2.69
N GLU A 190 -19.84 13.44 2.76
CA GLU A 190 -18.96 14.57 3.01
C GLU A 190 -18.34 14.50 4.42
N ASN A 191 -17.11 15.01 4.53
CA ASN A 191 -16.41 15.08 5.80
C ASN A 191 -16.83 16.30 6.60
N LYS A 192 -16.71 16.21 7.92
CA LYS A 192 -16.84 17.34 8.84
C LYS A 192 -15.47 17.97 9.09
N LEU A 193 -15.42 19.29 9.08
CA LEU A 193 -14.24 20.04 9.50
C LEU A 193 -14.26 20.17 11.03
N GLU A 194 -13.26 19.61 11.70
CA GLU A 194 -13.03 19.68 13.15
C GLU A 194 -11.65 20.32 13.40
N GLY A 195 -11.58 21.60 13.71
CA GLY A 195 -10.33 22.37 13.69
C GLY A 195 -9.78 22.45 12.27
N ASP A 196 -8.53 21.98 12.06
CA ASP A 196 -7.93 21.85 10.73
C ASP A 196 -8.17 20.47 10.09
N GLU A 197 -8.76 19.51 10.82
CA GLU A 197 -8.93 18.14 10.35
C GLU A 197 -10.26 17.90 9.64
N LEU A 198 -10.22 17.11 8.60
CA LEU A 198 -11.41 16.56 7.96
C LEU A 198 -11.68 15.14 8.47
N ARG A 199 -12.82 14.99 9.15
CA ARG A 199 -13.24 13.79 9.88
C ARG A 199 -14.49 13.16 9.27
N THR A 200 -14.62 11.85 9.45
CA THR A 200 -15.80 11.08 9.02
C THR A 200 -17.06 11.53 9.73
N ASP A 201 -18.13 11.77 8.97
CA ASP A 201 -19.48 11.99 9.51
C ASP A 201 -20.20 10.65 9.70
N ILE A 202 -20.15 10.09 10.92
CA ILE A 202 -20.80 8.83 11.26
C ILE A 202 -22.33 8.94 11.17
N SER A 203 -22.91 10.07 11.60
CA SER A 203 -24.35 10.30 11.56
C SER A 203 -24.87 10.33 10.11
N ALA A 204 -24.11 10.93 9.19
CA ALA A 204 -24.47 10.93 7.77
C ALA A 204 -24.42 9.52 7.17
N ILE A 205 -23.47 8.67 7.57
CA ILE A 205 -23.43 7.27 7.15
C ILE A 205 -24.69 6.55 7.64
N GLU A 206 -25.03 6.65 8.94
CA GLU A 206 -26.20 6.00 9.52
C GLU A 206 -27.51 6.43 8.85
N LEU A 207 -27.68 7.73 8.64
CA LEU A 207 -28.85 8.29 7.93
C LEU A 207 -28.97 7.74 6.50
N LYS A 208 -27.86 7.64 5.75
CA LYS A 208 -27.87 7.09 4.39
C LYS A 208 -28.17 5.61 4.36
N VAL A 209 -27.76 4.84 5.37
CA VAL A 209 -28.15 3.43 5.48
C VAL A 209 -29.66 3.30 5.74
N GLN A 210 -30.23 4.16 6.60
CA GLN A 210 -31.66 4.16 6.88
C GLN A 210 -32.47 4.57 5.64
N GLU A 211 -32.03 5.61 4.91
CA GLU A 211 -32.69 6.11 3.69
C GLU A 211 -32.71 5.08 2.56
N LEU A 212 -31.57 4.45 2.29
CA LEU A 212 -31.41 3.53 1.16
C LEU A 212 -31.82 2.09 1.48
N GLY A 213 -31.85 1.74 2.76
CA GLY A 213 -32.06 0.38 3.25
C GLY A 213 -30.79 -0.48 3.18
N ALA A 214 -30.41 -1.08 4.29
CA ALA A 214 -29.15 -1.84 4.45
C ALA A 214 -28.94 -2.91 3.36
N LYS A 215 -29.99 -3.60 2.92
CA LYS A 215 -29.92 -4.64 1.86
C LYS A 215 -29.46 -4.11 0.49
N ASN A 216 -29.70 -2.84 0.21
CA ASN A 216 -29.32 -2.20 -1.05
C ASN A 216 -27.87 -1.69 -1.05
N ILE A 217 -27.20 -1.70 0.11
CA ILE A 217 -25.83 -1.26 0.30
C ILE A 217 -24.91 -2.45 0.25
N LEU A 218 -23.93 -2.41 -0.65
CA LEU A 218 -22.90 -3.44 -0.78
C LEU A 218 -21.96 -3.40 0.42
N CYS A 219 -21.42 -2.24 0.71
CA CYS A 219 -20.51 -2.02 1.83
C CYS A 219 -20.38 -0.52 2.16
N VAL A 220 -19.87 -0.23 3.34
CA VAL A 220 -19.21 1.04 3.65
C VAL A 220 -17.73 0.87 3.33
N MET A 221 -17.18 1.72 2.46
CA MET A 221 -15.77 1.69 2.09
C MET A 221 -15.03 2.86 2.74
N THR A 222 -14.29 2.58 3.79
CA THR A 222 -13.50 3.57 4.54
C THR A 222 -12.04 3.57 4.12
N THR A 223 -11.27 4.56 4.60
CA THR A 223 -9.83 4.64 4.39
C THR A 223 -9.06 4.96 5.66
N THR A 224 -7.89 4.33 5.82
CA THR A 224 -6.86 4.75 6.79
C THR A 224 -5.78 5.59 6.12
N SER A 225 -5.71 5.55 4.79
CA SER A 225 -4.63 6.08 3.97
C SER A 225 -5.08 7.36 3.26
N CYS A 226 -4.82 8.50 3.87
CA CYS A 226 -5.28 9.80 3.39
C CYS A 226 -4.20 10.87 3.47
N PHE A 227 -4.34 11.89 2.61
CA PHE A 227 -3.48 13.07 2.67
C PHE A 227 -4.09 14.11 3.58
N ALA A 228 -3.24 14.77 4.40
CA ALA A 228 -3.66 15.89 5.20
C ALA A 228 -4.31 16.99 4.32
N PRO A 229 -5.33 17.68 4.80
CA PRO A 229 -5.89 17.70 6.16
C PRO A 229 -6.85 16.56 6.49
N ARG A 230 -7.14 15.67 5.52
CA ARG A 230 -7.95 14.47 5.75
C ARG A 230 -7.20 13.49 6.66
N VAL A 231 -7.87 13.00 7.68
CA VAL A 231 -7.34 11.99 8.60
C VAL A 231 -7.97 10.62 8.34
N PRO A 232 -7.41 9.52 8.85
CA PRO A 232 -8.05 8.21 8.79
C PRO A 232 -9.50 8.26 9.22
N ASP A 233 -10.35 7.49 8.56
CA ASP A 233 -11.76 7.35 8.96
C ASP A 233 -11.87 6.86 10.41
N ARG A 234 -13.00 7.15 11.04
CA ARG A 234 -13.35 6.64 12.36
C ARG A 234 -13.70 5.15 12.27
N ILE A 235 -12.65 4.34 12.01
CA ILE A 235 -12.78 2.91 11.67
C ILE A 235 -13.56 2.14 12.74
N GLU A 236 -13.32 2.44 14.01
CA GLU A 236 -13.95 1.77 15.14
C GLU A 236 -15.45 2.03 15.16
N GLU A 237 -15.86 3.30 15.06
CA GLU A 237 -17.27 3.70 15.06
C GLU A 237 -17.99 3.18 13.80
N VAL A 238 -17.34 3.25 12.63
CA VAL A 238 -17.91 2.68 11.40
C VAL A 238 -18.04 1.15 11.50
N ALA A 239 -17.08 0.47 12.09
CA ALA A 239 -17.15 -0.98 12.28
C ALA A 239 -18.31 -1.38 13.20
N GLN A 240 -18.52 -0.65 14.30
CA GLN A 240 -19.69 -0.84 15.20
C GLN A 240 -21.01 -0.59 14.45
N LEU A 241 -21.09 0.48 13.68
CA LEU A 241 -22.27 0.82 12.89
C LEU A 241 -22.56 -0.26 11.84
N CYS A 242 -21.53 -0.74 11.15
CA CYS A 242 -21.63 -1.81 10.14
C CYS A 242 -22.10 -3.15 10.77
N ALA A 243 -21.63 -3.47 11.99
CA ALA A 243 -22.11 -4.64 12.72
C ALA A 243 -23.59 -4.48 13.11
N LYS A 244 -23.97 -3.30 13.66
CA LYS A 244 -25.37 -2.99 14.07
C LYS A 244 -26.35 -3.07 12.91
N LEU A 245 -25.95 -2.58 11.73
CA LEU A 245 -26.80 -2.48 10.53
C LEU A 245 -26.65 -3.64 9.55
N GLU A 246 -25.81 -4.63 9.88
CA GLU A 246 -25.51 -5.80 9.03
C GLU A 246 -24.99 -5.43 7.63
N VAL A 247 -24.25 -4.32 7.53
CA VAL A 247 -23.62 -3.86 6.28
C VAL A 247 -22.14 -4.24 6.27
N PRO A 248 -21.60 -4.81 5.18
CA PRO A 248 -20.17 -5.09 5.05
C PRO A 248 -19.30 -3.83 5.17
N HIS A 249 -18.09 -4.00 5.70
CA HIS A 249 -17.11 -2.94 5.86
C HIS A 249 -15.81 -3.31 5.15
N LEU A 250 -15.45 -2.53 4.13
CA LEU A 250 -14.23 -2.69 3.35
C LEU A 250 -13.30 -1.50 3.62
N ILE A 251 -12.01 -1.76 3.90
CA ILE A 251 -11.06 -0.71 4.24
C ILE A 251 -9.98 -0.57 3.17
N ASN A 252 -9.83 0.63 2.62
CA ASN A 252 -8.68 1.05 1.85
C ASN A 252 -7.54 1.44 2.79
N ASN A 253 -6.61 0.51 3.00
CA ASN A 253 -5.42 0.68 3.84
C ASN A 253 -4.15 0.87 2.99
N ALA A 254 -4.25 1.56 1.85
CA ALA A 254 -3.26 1.58 0.78
C ALA A 254 -1.80 1.75 1.26
N TYR A 255 -1.54 2.60 2.25
CA TYR A 255 -0.21 2.78 2.86
C TYR A 255 -0.22 2.74 4.40
N GLY A 256 -1.27 2.13 4.99
CA GLY A 256 -1.45 2.13 6.45
C GLY A 256 -0.56 1.15 7.20
N VAL A 257 -0.01 0.10 6.55
CA VAL A 257 0.87 -0.88 7.24
C VAL A 257 2.12 -0.23 7.81
N GLN A 258 2.59 0.84 7.19
CA GLN A 258 3.73 1.63 7.71
C GLN A 258 3.41 2.48 8.95
N SER A 259 2.16 2.43 9.45
CA SER A 259 1.72 3.17 10.63
C SER A 259 1.01 2.28 11.64
N SER A 260 1.62 2.09 12.80
CA SER A 260 0.99 1.36 13.91
C SER A 260 -0.36 1.96 14.35
N LYS A 261 -0.55 3.29 14.20
CA LYS A 261 -1.84 3.94 14.48
C LYS A 261 -2.93 3.46 13.52
N CYS A 262 -2.65 3.42 12.20
CA CYS A 262 -3.61 2.92 11.20
C CYS A 262 -3.94 1.44 11.43
N MET A 263 -2.92 0.63 11.70
CA MET A 263 -3.11 -0.80 11.96
C MET A 263 -3.89 -1.05 13.27
N HIS A 264 -3.66 -0.21 14.28
CA HIS A 264 -4.41 -0.26 15.53
C HIS A 264 -5.91 0.02 15.34
N LEU A 265 -6.27 1.03 14.52
CA LEU A 265 -7.68 1.32 14.18
C LEU A 265 -8.37 0.10 13.56
N ILE A 266 -7.70 -0.60 12.64
CA ILE A 266 -8.23 -1.84 12.03
C ILE A 266 -8.36 -2.95 13.07
N GLN A 267 -7.34 -3.13 13.92
CA GLN A 267 -7.36 -4.15 14.99
C GLN A 267 -8.51 -3.89 15.99
N GLN A 268 -8.68 -2.65 16.42
CA GLN A 268 -9.77 -2.33 17.37
C GLN A 268 -11.14 -2.44 16.70
N GLY A 269 -11.30 -1.89 15.49
CA GLY A 269 -12.55 -2.01 14.74
C GLY A 269 -12.99 -3.47 14.55
N SER A 270 -12.04 -4.39 14.32
CA SER A 270 -12.36 -5.82 14.18
C SER A 270 -12.79 -6.50 15.49
N ARG A 271 -12.40 -5.93 16.65
CA ARG A 271 -12.78 -6.47 17.97
C ARG A 271 -14.19 -6.04 18.41
N ILE A 272 -14.58 -4.83 18.01
CA ILE A 272 -15.82 -4.21 18.50
C ILE A 272 -16.92 -4.11 17.46
N GLY A 273 -16.61 -4.48 16.20
CA GLY A 273 -17.54 -4.33 15.09
C GLY A 273 -17.21 -5.25 13.92
N ARG A 274 -17.69 -4.88 12.73
CA ARG A 274 -17.54 -5.64 11.50
C ARG A 274 -16.51 -5.01 10.58
N ILE A 275 -15.52 -5.81 10.18
CA ILE A 275 -14.58 -5.52 9.09
C ILE A 275 -14.44 -6.79 8.26
N ASP A 276 -14.84 -6.75 6.99
CA ASP A 276 -14.81 -7.91 6.11
C ASP A 276 -13.44 -8.09 5.45
N ALA A 277 -12.86 -7.01 4.91
CA ALA A 277 -11.51 -7.03 4.36
C ALA A 277 -10.83 -5.66 4.40
N PHE A 278 -9.50 -5.65 4.33
CA PHE A 278 -8.69 -4.45 4.16
C PHE A 278 -7.59 -4.69 3.13
N VAL A 279 -7.32 -3.67 2.32
CA VAL A 279 -6.43 -3.77 1.15
C VAL A 279 -5.30 -2.77 1.24
N GLN A 280 -4.06 -3.22 1.06
CA GLN A 280 -2.86 -2.40 1.11
C GLN A 280 -1.97 -2.60 -0.12
N SER A 281 -1.29 -1.55 -0.53
CA SER A 281 -0.35 -1.54 -1.65
C SER A 281 1.00 -2.13 -1.24
N THR A 282 1.62 -2.93 -2.10
CA THR A 282 2.93 -3.51 -1.81
C THR A 282 4.04 -2.47 -1.86
N ASP A 283 4.06 -1.63 -2.90
CA ASP A 283 5.06 -0.58 -3.11
C ASP A 283 5.12 0.43 -1.96
N LYS A 284 3.95 0.85 -1.45
CA LYS A 284 3.86 1.86 -0.41
C LYS A 284 4.25 1.38 0.98
N ASN A 285 4.19 0.07 1.23
CA ASN A 285 4.40 -0.48 2.56
C ASN A 285 5.68 -1.30 2.70
N PHE A 286 6.22 -1.84 1.59
CA PHE A 286 7.33 -2.80 1.64
C PHE A 286 8.54 -2.38 0.79
N MET A 287 8.53 -1.17 0.20
CA MET A 287 9.60 -0.65 -0.64
C MET A 287 9.95 -1.57 -1.83
N VAL A 288 8.95 -2.14 -2.45
CA VAL A 288 9.06 -2.94 -3.68
C VAL A 288 8.53 -2.15 -4.88
N PRO A 289 8.84 -2.54 -6.13
CA PRO A 289 8.26 -1.91 -7.32
C PRO A 289 6.74 -1.92 -7.32
N VAL A 290 6.14 -0.92 -7.98
CA VAL A 290 4.68 -0.86 -8.19
C VAL A 290 4.22 -2.09 -8.99
N GLY A 291 3.13 -2.73 -8.57
CA GLY A 291 2.56 -3.84 -9.33
C GLY A 291 1.69 -4.79 -8.51
N GLY A 292 1.67 -4.65 -7.19
CA GLY A 292 0.93 -5.54 -6.31
C GLY A 292 0.18 -4.85 -5.19
N SER A 293 -0.75 -5.59 -4.62
CA SER A 293 -1.41 -5.27 -3.36
C SER A 293 -1.62 -6.54 -2.53
N VAL A 294 -1.98 -6.35 -1.28
CA VAL A 294 -2.33 -7.44 -0.35
C VAL A 294 -3.77 -7.26 0.08
N ILE A 295 -4.56 -8.31 -0.03
CA ILE A 295 -5.90 -8.39 0.54
C ILE A 295 -5.78 -9.19 1.83
N ALA A 296 -6.31 -8.68 2.93
CA ALA A 296 -6.29 -9.32 4.24
C ALA A 296 -7.63 -9.17 4.96
N GLY A 297 -7.91 -10.05 5.92
CA GLY A 297 -9.14 -10.00 6.69
C GLY A 297 -9.17 -10.98 7.84
N PHE A 298 -10.31 -11.01 8.52
CA PHE A 298 -10.51 -11.73 9.77
C PHE A 298 -11.27 -13.04 9.57
N ASP A 299 -12.05 -13.17 8.49
CA ASP A 299 -12.68 -14.40 8.04
C ASP A 299 -11.84 -15.04 6.93
N LYS A 300 -11.17 -16.14 7.26
CA LYS A 300 -10.34 -16.89 6.33
C LYS A 300 -11.13 -17.36 5.10
N LYS A 301 -12.38 -17.81 5.30
CA LYS A 301 -13.23 -18.33 4.23
C LYS A 301 -13.55 -17.21 3.22
N PHE A 302 -13.94 -16.04 3.71
CA PHE A 302 -14.23 -14.90 2.83
C PHE A 302 -12.98 -14.44 2.04
N ILE A 303 -11.81 -14.39 2.67
CA ILE A 303 -10.56 -14.04 1.99
C ILE A 303 -10.18 -15.09 0.93
N GLU A 304 -10.42 -16.37 1.18
CA GLU A 304 -10.25 -17.43 0.18
C GLU A 304 -11.26 -17.31 -0.99
N GLU A 305 -12.50 -16.92 -0.72
CA GLU A 305 -13.52 -16.65 -1.75
C GLU A 305 -13.09 -15.50 -2.67
N ILE A 306 -12.47 -14.44 -2.13
CA ILE A 306 -11.90 -13.35 -2.95
C ILE A 306 -10.79 -13.90 -3.86
N GLY A 307 -9.93 -14.78 -3.35
CA GLY A 307 -8.88 -15.41 -4.15
C GLY A 307 -9.42 -16.25 -5.30
N LYS A 308 -10.51 -16.99 -5.05
CA LYS A 308 -11.24 -17.80 -6.06
C LYS A 308 -12.02 -16.97 -7.06
N ALA A 309 -12.34 -15.73 -6.76
CA ALA A 309 -13.00 -14.83 -7.69
C ALA A 309 -12.05 -14.23 -8.75
N TYR A 310 -10.73 -14.41 -8.61
CA TYR A 310 -9.75 -13.92 -9.58
C TYR A 310 -9.80 -14.77 -10.87
N PRO A 311 -10.15 -14.19 -12.03
CA PRO A 311 -10.47 -14.96 -13.23
C PRO A 311 -9.23 -15.39 -14.03
N GLY A 312 -8.28 -16.11 -13.44
CA GLY A 312 -7.13 -16.61 -14.19
C GLY A 312 -5.90 -16.91 -13.35
N ARG A 313 -4.78 -17.07 -14.04
CA ARG A 313 -3.43 -17.08 -13.46
C ARG A 313 -2.87 -15.67 -13.54
N ALA A 314 -1.93 -15.36 -12.66
CA ALA A 314 -1.40 -14.02 -12.54
C ALA A 314 0.13 -13.98 -12.53
N SER A 315 0.69 -12.78 -12.66
CA SER A 315 2.14 -12.56 -12.50
C SER A 315 2.62 -12.97 -11.11
N GLY A 316 3.72 -13.70 -11.03
CA GLY A 316 4.41 -14.01 -9.79
C GLY A 316 5.36 -12.90 -9.32
N THR A 317 5.58 -11.85 -10.14
CA THR A 317 6.58 -10.81 -9.85
C THR A 317 6.34 -10.09 -8.52
N PRO A 318 5.13 -9.59 -8.19
CA PRO A 318 4.91 -8.93 -6.90
C PRO A 318 5.10 -9.86 -5.69
N SER A 319 4.75 -11.15 -5.83
CA SER A 319 5.01 -12.14 -4.79
C SER A 319 6.51 -12.39 -4.62
N MET A 320 7.26 -12.46 -5.72
CA MET A 320 8.72 -12.65 -5.71
C MET A 320 9.43 -11.44 -5.10
N ASP A 321 9.07 -10.22 -5.50
CA ASP A 321 9.66 -9.00 -4.96
C ASP A 321 9.44 -8.90 -3.44
N LEU A 322 8.23 -9.22 -2.97
CA LEU A 322 7.93 -9.30 -1.53
C LEU A 322 8.71 -10.41 -0.84
N PHE A 323 8.79 -11.60 -1.43
CA PHE A 323 9.52 -12.73 -0.88
C PHE A 323 10.99 -12.38 -0.63
N ILE A 324 11.65 -11.85 -1.66
CA ILE A 324 13.05 -11.42 -1.58
C ILE A 324 13.22 -10.33 -0.53
N THR A 325 12.39 -9.28 -0.58
CA THR A 325 12.49 -8.12 0.32
C THR A 325 12.27 -8.51 1.78
N LEU A 326 11.28 -9.36 2.05
CA LEU A 326 11.00 -9.81 3.42
C LEU A 326 12.08 -10.76 3.95
N LEU A 327 12.66 -11.59 3.10
CA LEU A 327 13.83 -12.40 3.48
C LEU A 327 15.07 -11.53 3.74
N SER A 328 15.31 -10.50 2.91
CA SER A 328 16.45 -9.59 3.09
C SER A 328 16.34 -8.75 4.37
N LEU A 329 15.13 -8.27 4.70
CA LEU A 329 14.92 -7.42 5.87
C LEU A 329 14.76 -8.22 7.16
N GLY A 330 14.01 -9.30 7.10
CA GLY A 330 13.47 -9.97 8.29
C GLY A 330 12.49 -9.05 9.05
N VAL A 331 11.93 -9.57 10.13
CA VAL A 331 11.04 -8.79 11.02
C VAL A 331 11.75 -7.59 11.62
N LYS A 332 12.98 -7.77 12.10
CA LYS A 332 13.76 -6.67 12.73
C LYS A 332 14.11 -5.57 11.74
N GLY A 333 14.53 -5.90 10.53
CA GLY A 333 14.81 -4.91 9.50
C GLY A 333 13.56 -4.13 9.12
N TYR A 334 12.42 -4.80 8.97
CA TYR A 334 11.15 -4.13 8.69
C TYR A 334 10.72 -3.21 9.85
N GLN A 335 10.82 -3.66 11.09
CA GLN A 335 10.52 -2.82 12.27
C GLN A 335 11.44 -1.60 12.36
N GLN A 336 12.71 -1.74 12.00
CA GLN A 336 13.66 -0.63 11.94
C GLN A 336 13.24 0.42 10.90
N LEU A 337 12.81 0.00 9.70
CA LEU A 337 12.25 0.92 8.69
C LEU A 337 11.04 1.70 9.21
N LEU A 338 10.14 1.04 9.94
CA LEU A 338 8.97 1.71 10.54
C LEU A 338 9.37 2.71 11.62
N LYS A 339 10.40 2.39 12.41
CA LYS A 339 10.95 3.30 13.43
C LYS A 339 11.57 4.53 12.78
N GLU A 340 12.43 4.34 11.79
CA GLU A 340 13.07 5.41 11.02
C GLU A 340 12.04 6.32 10.36
N ARG A 341 11.01 5.75 9.73
CA ARG A 341 9.89 6.51 9.18
C ARG A 341 9.25 7.43 10.22
N LYS A 342 9.00 6.90 11.43
CA LYS A 342 8.37 7.67 12.52
C LYS A 342 9.28 8.82 13.00
N GLU A 343 10.57 8.60 13.02
CA GLU A 343 11.57 9.63 13.35
C GLU A 343 11.62 10.70 12.25
N MET A 344 11.63 10.30 10.99
CA MET A 344 11.61 11.21 9.85
C MET A 344 10.31 12.01 9.74
N TYR A 345 9.15 11.42 10.09
CA TYR A 345 7.89 12.17 10.18
C TYR A 345 7.99 13.33 11.19
N LYS A 346 8.57 13.08 12.38
CA LYS A 346 8.76 14.11 13.40
C LYS A 346 9.75 15.18 12.93
N TYR A 347 10.84 14.76 12.29
CA TYR A 347 11.85 15.66 11.77
C TYR A 347 11.28 16.55 10.66
N LEU A 348 10.57 15.96 9.69
CA LEU A 348 9.88 16.71 8.64
C LEU A 348 8.88 17.70 9.21
N SER A 349 8.09 17.30 10.21
CA SER A 349 7.14 18.19 10.88
C SER A 349 7.81 19.40 11.50
N ALA A 350 8.91 19.18 12.22
CA ALA A 350 9.64 20.27 12.87
C ALA A 350 10.27 21.24 11.86
N GLU A 351 10.90 20.73 10.82
CA GLU A 351 11.54 21.56 9.79
C GLU A 351 10.51 22.29 8.91
N LEU A 352 9.37 21.65 8.61
CA LEU A 352 8.30 22.28 7.87
C LEU A 352 7.58 23.37 8.69
N THR A 353 7.46 23.19 10.02
CA THR A 353 6.96 24.23 10.93
C THR A 353 7.85 25.47 10.89
N LYS A 354 9.16 25.33 11.03
CA LYS A 354 10.12 26.45 10.93
C LYS A 354 10.03 27.15 9.57
N CYS A 355 9.90 26.36 8.50
CA CYS A 355 9.73 26.91 7.15
C CYS A 355 8.44 27.71 7.02
N ALA A 356 7.33 27.19 7.54
CA ALA A 356 6.04 27.86 7.53
C ALA A 356 6.10 29.20 8.27
N GLU A 357 6.59 29.20 9.51
CA GLU A 357 6.74 30.41 10.35
C GLU A 357 7.61 31.47 9.67
N ALA A 358 8.74 31.09 9.05
CA ALA A 358 9.61 32.01 8.33
C ALA A 358 8.93 32.69 7.13
N HIS A 359 7.83 32.09 6.63
CA HIS A 359 7.06 32.61 5.52
C HIS A 359 5.68 33.17 5.91
N GLY A 360 5.36 33.30 7.20
CA GLY A 360 4.06 33.77 7.69
C GLY A 360 2.92 32.78 7.42
N GLU A 361 3.29 31.50 7.29
CA GLU A 361 2.37 30.38 7.13
C GLU A 361 2.32 29.53 8.41
N THR A 362 1.46 28.55 8.44
CA THR A 362 1.32 27.62 9.56
C THR A 362 1.32 26.17 9.11
N LEU A 363 1.92 25.30 9.90
CA LEU A 363 1.65 23.87 9.76
C LEU A 363 0.28 23.60 10.37
N LEU A 364 -0.64 23.02 9.59
CA LEU A 364 -2.01 22.74 10.04
C LEU A 364 -1.98 21.72 11.19
N HIS A 365 -2.83 21.92 12.18
CA HIS A 365 -2.90 21.03 13.34
C HIS A 365 -3.72 19.77 13.02
N ILE A 366 -3.03 18.68 12.66
CA ILE A 366 -3.62 17.43 12.16
C ILE A 366 -3.08 16.22 12.95
N PRO A 367 -3.40 16.11 14.26
CA PRO A 367 -2.82 15.09 15.14
C PRO A 367 -3.23 13.66 14.81
N HIS A 368 -4.36 13.47 14.10
CA HIS A 368 -4.85 12.13 13.76
C HIS A 368 -4.30 11.60 12.43
N ASN A 369 -3.56 12.39 11.64
CA ASN A 369 -2.86 11.85 10.47
C ASN A 369 -1.41 11.47 10.84
N PRO A 370 -1.06 10.18 10.88
CA PRO A 370 0.25 9.73 11.33
C PRO A 370 1.32 9.69 10.22
N ILE A 371 0.97 10.06 9.00
CA ILE A 371 1.83 9.90 7.82
C ILE A 371 1.97 11.20 7.04
N SER A 372 0.87 11.92 6.82
CA SER A 372 0.84 13.15 6.02
C SER A 372 0.63 14.36 6.90
N MET A 373 1.17 15.50 6.47
CA MET A 373 1.01 16.82 7.08
C MET A 373 0.74 17.85 5.99
N ALA A 374 0.20 19.00 6.37
CA ALA A 374 -0.08 20.08 5.44
C ALA A 374 0.37 21.43 6.02
N MET A 375 0.94 22.27 5.14
CA MET A 375 1.32 23.64 5.43
C MET A 375 0.39 24.59 4.69
N SER A 376 -0.17 25.59 5.36
CA SER A 376 -0.98 26.63 4.71
C SER A 376 -0.19 27.41 3.66
N LEU A 377 -0.88 28.00 2.72
CA LEU A 377 -0.33 28.91 1.68
C LEU A 377 -1.23 30.15 1.58
N ARG A 378 -1.58 30.76 2.73
CA ARG A 378 -2.49 31.91 2.83
C ARG A 378 -1.86 33.20 2.28
N THR A 379 -0.54 33.29 2.34
CA THR A 379 0.22 34.46 1.86
C THR A 379 0.56 34.39 0.37
N ILE A 380 0.21 33.29 -0.30
CA ILE A 380 0.50 33.08 -1.70
C ILE A 380 -0.79 33.26 -2.51
N PRO A 381 -0.83 34.12 -3.53
CA PRO A 381 -1.96 34.25 -4.44
C PRO A 381 -2.39 32.92 -5.05
N SER A 382 -3.69 32.70 -5.26
CA SER A 382 -4.25 31.42 -5.74
C SER A 382 -3.66 30.99 -7.08
N GLU A 383 -3.44 31.93 -8.01
CA GLU A 383 -2.86 31.69 -9.32
C GLU A 383 -1.39 31.19 -9.21
N LEU A 384 -0.63 31.75 -8.28
CA LEU A 384 0.76 31.35 -8.04
C LEU A 384 0.84 30.06 -7.24
N ALA A 385 -0.15 29.77 -6.40
CA ALA A 385 -0.20 28.52 -5.62
C ALA A 385 -0.24 27.29 -6.53
N THR A 386 -1.01 27.32 -7.63
CA THR A 386 -1.04 26.23 -8.61
C THR A 386 0.30 26.03 -9.31
N GLN A 387 1.06 27.10 -9.55
CA GLN A 387 2.38 27.05 -10.16
C GLN A 387 3.46 26.53 -9.18
N LEU A 388 3.27 26.73 -7.88
CA LEU A 388 4.24 26.34 -6.83
C LEU A 388 4.60 24.85 -6.91
N GLY A 389 3.62 23.98 -7.15
CA GLY A 389 3.86 22.55 -7.35
C GLY A 389 4.79 22.26 -8.53
N SER A 390 4.58 22.92 -9.67
CA SER A 390 5.44 22.80 -10.85
C SER A 390 6.84 23.35 -10.60
N MET A 391 6.94 24.48 -9.87
CA MET A 391 8.22 25.08 -9.49
C MET A 391 9.03 24.18 -8.56
N LEU A 392 8.38 23.42 -7.67
CA LEU A 392 9.03 22.41 -6.84
C LEU A 392 9.49 21.22 -7.69
N PHE A 393 8.63 20.73 -8.58
CA PHE A 393 8.95 19.59 -9.45
C PHE A 393 10.17 19.87 -10.33
N THR A 394 10.25 21.06 -10.97
CA THR A 394 11.42 21.48 -11.76
C THR A 394 12.69 21.65 -10.94
N ARG A 395 12.58 21.66 -9.62
CA ARG A 395 13.70 21.67 -8.66
C ARG A 395 13.93 20.30 -8.02
N PHE A 396 13.50 19.24 -8.68
CA PHE A 396 13.66 17.87 -8.21
C PHE A 396 13.00 17.60 -6.83
N VAL A 397 11.83 18.20 -6.60
CA VAL A 397 10.95 17.86 -5.47
C VAL A 397 9.74 17.12 -6.02
N SER A 398 9.57 15.86 -5.62
CA SER A 398 8.42 15.03 -5.98
C SER A 398 7.63 14.65 -4.73
N GLY A 399 6.37 14.22 -4.90
CA GLY A 399 5.53 13.71 -3.81
C GLY A 399 4.75 14.75 -3.04
N THR A 400 5.09 16.04 -3.15
CA THR A 400 4.27 17.13 -2.61
C THR A 400 3.06 17.39 -3.50
N ARG A 401 1.98 17.89 -2.90
CA ARG A 401 0.81 18.40 -3.64
C ARG A 401 0.47 19.78 -3.13
N VAL A 402 0.19 20.69 -4.05
CA VAL A 402 -0.45 21.96 -3.74
C VAL A 402 -1.94 21.79 -4.07
N VAL A 403 -2.78 22.14 -3.13
CA VAL A 403 -4.24 22.06 -3.23
C VAL A 403 -4.78 23.48 -3.12
N ALA A 404 -5.22 24.02 -4.27
CA ALA A 404 -5.91 25.31 -4.33
C ALA A 404 -7.39 25.11 -3.93
N THR A 405 -7.93 26.12 -3.27
CA THR A 405 -9.37 26.17 -2.97
C THR A 405 -10.18 26.41 -4.24
N GLY A 406 -11.39 25.84 -4.31
CA GLY A 406 -12.33 26.10 -5.40
C GLY A 406 -12.12 25.26 -6.67
N GLU A 407 -11.16 24.35 -6.72
CA GLU A 407 -11.00 23.45 -7.88
C GLU A 407 -12.24 22.56 -8.05
N VAL A 408 -12.81 22.55 -9.25
CA VAL A 408 -13.95 21.69 -9.61
C VAL A 408 -13.47 20.60 -10.54
N LYS A 409 -13.84 19.34 -10.24
CA LYS A 409 -13.44 18.19 -11.03
C LYS A 409 -14.54 17.17 -11.20
N THR A 410 -14.74 16.72 -12.43
CA THR A 410 -15.65 15.63 -12.74
C THR A 410 -14.88 14.31 -12.88
N VAL A 411 -15.30 13.30 -12.15
CA VAL A 411 -14.74 11.93 -12.20
C VAL A 411 -15.89 10.95 -12.41
N GLN A 412 -15.89 10.21 -13.51
CA GLN A 412 -16.93 9.21 -13.82
C GLN A 412 -18.37 9.78 -13.74
N GLY A 413 -18.58 11.01 -14.21
CA GLY A 413 -19.87 11.69 -14.19
C GLY A 413 -20.28 12.32 -12.85
N TYR A 414 -19.45 12.21 -11.81
CA TYR A 414 -19.66 12.87 -10.52
C TYR A 414 -18.80 14.13 -10.44
N THR A 415 -19.42 15.25 -10.10
CA THR A 415 -18.73 16.53 -9.94
C THR A 415 -18.40 16.77 -8.47
N PHE A 416 -17.13 17.07 -8.20
CA PHE A 416 -16.58 17.39 -6.89
C PHE A 416 -16.12 18.84 -6.87
N HIS A 417 -16.63 19.63 -5.96
CA HIS A 417 -16.13 20.96 -5.64
C HIS A 417 -14.98 20.82 -4.64
N GLY A 418 -14.01 21.75 -4.66
CA GLY A 418 -12.83 21.67 -3.79
C GLY A 418 -12.01 20.40 -3.97
N PHE A 419 -11.94 19.85 -5.20
CA PHE A 419 -11.28 18.56 -5.43
C PHE A 419 -9.80 18.60 -5.04
N GLY A 420 -9.39 17.63 -4.24
CA GLY A 420 -8.04 17.54 -3.66
C GLY A 420 -8.01 17.92 -2.18
N SER A 421 -8.98 18.74 -1.73
CA SER A 421 -9.11 19.11 -0.33
C SER A 421 -10.01 18.15 0.48
N HIS A 422 -10.64 17.16 -0.18
CA HIS A 422 -11.52 16.17 0.43
C HIS A 422 -12.82 16.73 1.04
N THR A 423 -13.17 17.96 0.66
CA THR A 423 -14.39 18.67 1.02
C THR A 423 -14.69 19.75 -0.02
N ASP A 424 -15.93 20.22 -0.09
CA ASP A 424 -16.30 21.28 -1.03
C ASP A 424 -15.61 22.60 -0.72
N ASN A 425 -15.42 22.93 0.55
CA ASN A 425 -14.90 24.22 1.00
C ASN A 425 -13.89 24.02 2.14
N TYR A 426 -12.62 23.87 1.82
CA TYR A 426 -11.55 23.96 2.80
C TYR A 426 -11.10 25.42 2.98
N PRO A 427 -10.79 25.90 4.20
CA PRO A 427 -10.66 27.33 4.48
C PRO A 427 -9.40 28.00 3.91
N CYS A 428 -8.42 27.25 3.39
CA CYS A 428 -7.22 27.81 2.78
C CYS A 428 -6.58 26.88 1.75
N THR A 429 -5.87 27.47 0.83
CA THR A 429 -4.88 26.75 -0.02
C THR A 429 -3.75 26.21 0.82
N TYR A 430 -3.22 25.03 0.51
CA TYR A 430 -2.18 24.39 1.29
C TYR A 430 -1.29 23.48 0.44
N LEU A 431 -0.11 23.15 0.99
CA LEU A 431 0.83 22.16 0.44
C LEU A 431 0.85 20.95 1.35
N THR A 432 0.85 19.74 0.79
CA THR A 432 0.98 18.50 1.57
C THR A 432 2.36 17.87 1.42
N ALA A 433 2.85 17.27 2.49
CA ALA A 433 4.01 16.38 2.50
C ALA A 433 3.72 15.13 3.33
N ALA A 434 4.50 14.08 3.15
CA ALA A 434 4.32 12.83 3.88
C ALA A 434 5.67 12.24 4.33
N GLY A 435 5.73 11.80 5.59
CA GLY A 435 6.84 11.00 6.11
C GLY A 435 6.59 9.52 5.81
N SER A 436 7.12 9.02 4.69
CA SER A 436 6.99 7.63 4.26
C SER A 436 8.21 6.78 4.60
N VAL A 437 8.06 5.45 4.51
CA VAL A 437 9.21 4.53 4.64
C VAL A 437 10.29 4.85 3.62
N GLY A 438 11.56 4.74 4.01
CA GLY A 438 12.72 5.01 3.17
C GLY A 438 13.10 6.49 3.04
N MET A 439 12.33 7.43 3.61
CA MET A 439 12.71 8.85 3.65
C MET A 439 13.95 9.04 4.51
N THR A 440 14.90 9.85 4.03
CA THR A 440 16.13 10.20 4.73
C THR A 440 16.11 11.62 5.25
N LYS A 441 17.00 11.92 6.19
CA LYS A 441 17.19 13.30 6.67
C LYS A 441 17.59 14.24 5.54
N ASN A 442 18.44 13.80 4.63
CA ASN A 442 18.85 14.57 3.46
C ASN A 442 17.67 14.94 2.55
N ASP A 443 16.69 14.04 2.39
CA ASP A 443 15.48 14.34 1.61
C ASP A 443 14.70 15.50 2.24
N VAL A 444 14.55 15.49 3.56
CA VAL A 444 13.87 16.56 4.31
C VAL A 444 14.61 17.88 4.17
N ASP A 445 15.93 17.90 4.40
CA ASP A 445 16.77 19.10 4.35
C ASP A 445 16.74 19.73 2.95
N LEU A 446 16.86 18.91 1.90
CA LEU A 446 16.78 19.37 0.51
C LEU A 446 15.38 19.88 0.14
N PHE A 447 14.34 19.20 0.59
CA PHE A 447 12.96 19.60 0.36
C PHE A 447 12.70 20.99 0.97
N VAL A 448 13.00 21.17 2.26
CA VAL A 448 12.77 22.43 2.97
C VAL A 448 13.58 23.57 2.35
N LYS A 449 14.87 23.35 2.03
CA LYS A 449 15.71 24.33 1.35
C LYS A 449 15.13 24.78 0.00
N ARG A 450 14.60 23.82 -0.78
CA ARG A 450 13.99 24.11 -2.10
C ARG A 450 12.64 24.80 -1.94
N LEU A 451 11.87 24.42 -0.95
CA LEU A 451 10.59 25.05 -0.62
C LEU A 451 10.77 26.52 -0.23
N HIS A 452 11.73 26.85 0.65
CA HIS A 452 12.08 28.23 0.99
C HIS A 452 12.31 29.08 -0.26
N LYS A 453 13.17 28.63 -1.18
CA LYS A 453 13.48 29.36 -2.43
C LYS A 453 12.26 29.58 -3.33
N VAL A 454 11.34 28.60 -3.37
CA VAL A 454 10.12 28.72 -4.17
C VAL A 454 9.16 29.71 -3.54
N LEU A 455 8.95 29.64 -2.23
CA LEU A 455 8.09 30.57 -1.49
C LEU A 455 8.58 32.03 -1.59
N GLU A 456 9.90 32.26 -1.44
CA GLU A 456 10.49 33.59 -1.63
C GLU A 456 10.23 34.14 -3.04
N ARG A 457 10.33 33.27 -4.06
CA ARG A 457 10.06 33.68 -5.44
C ARG A 457 8.59 34.04 -5.64
N CYS A 458 7.66 33.21 -5.17
CA CYS A 458 6.23 33.48 -5.27
C CYS A 458 5.84 34.80 -4.61
N LYS A 459 6.40 35.12 -3.44
CA LYS A 459 6.14 36.38 -2.76
C LYS A 459 6.66 37.60 -3.52
N LYS A 460 7.86 37.51 -4.12
CA LYS A 460 8.43 38.59 -4.94
C LYS A 460 7.61 38.85 -6.19
N THR A 461 7.11 37.80 -6.84
CA THR A 461 6.26 37.92 -8.04
C THR A 461 4.90 38.53 -7.70
N GLY A 462 4.23 38.03 -6.64
CA GLY A 462 2.95 38.58 -6.19
C GLY A 462 3.04 40.04 -5.73
N ALA A 463 4.12 40.44 -5.06
CA ALA A 463 4.34 41.83 -4.70
C ALA A 463 4.58 42.75 -5.94
N ALA A 464 5.20 42.23 -6.98
CA ALA A 464 5.41 43.00 -8.24
C ALA A 464 4.10 43.19 -9.03
N GLU A 465 3.23 42.17 -9.06
CA GLU A 465 1.91 42.23 -9.71
C GLU A 465 0.97 43.22 -8.99
N THR A 466 0.97 43.22 -7.65
CA THR A 466 0.18 44.17 -6.86
C THR A 466 0.63 45.61 -7.06
N LEU A 467 1.95 45.88 -7.23
CA LEU A 467 2.48 47.21 -7.50
C LEU A 467 2.13 47.69 -8.92
N VAL A 468 1.91 46.79 -9.87
CA VAL A 468 1.50 47.16 -11.25
C VAL A 468 0.01 47.48 -11.30
N GLU A 469 -0.84 46.78 -10.56
CA GLU A 469 -2.27 47.08 -10.45
C GLU A 469 -2.53 48.43 -9.76
N ASP A 470 -1.81 48.74 -8.68
CA ASP A 470 -1.90 50.03 -7.98
C ASP A 470 -1.39 51.20 -8.82
N THR A 471 -0.57 50.96 -9.83
CA THR A 471 -0.06 52.01 -10.76
C THR A 471 -0.96 52.23 -11.99
N ILE A 472 -1.93 51.36 -12.22
CA ILE A 472 -2.89 51.49 -13.33
C ILE A 472 -4.18 52.19 -12.87
N GLU A 473 -4.46 52.24 -11.57
CA GLU A 473 -5.61 52.93 -10.99
C GLU A 473 -5.33 54.37 -10.57
N THR A 474 -4.10 54.91 -10.83
CA THR A 474 -3.76 56.35 -10.64
C THR A 474 -3.48 57.00 -11.98
#